data_7770d65ddc91c0dff19f9784e2546529
#
_entry.id   7770d65ddc91c0dff19f9784e2546529
#
_cell.length_a   1.000
_cell.length_b   1.000
_cell.length_c   1.000
_cell.angle_alpha   90.00
_cell.angle_beta   90.00
_cell.angle_gamma   90.00
#
_symmetry.space_group_name_H-M   'P 1'
#
loop_
_entity.id
_entity.type
_entity.pdbx_description
1 polymer ?
#
loop_
_entity_poly.entity_id
_entity_poly.type
_entity_poly.pdbx_seq_one_letter_code
_entity_poly.pdbx_strand_id
1 'polypeptide(L)'
;MGFREVVAQGAIVASFMSVTVYEARGIVVPNGFAEAVQARVAGADYRIAIAHSVNAGCRTLTGDDFDESETEWCKRVKSNGPFVLIAVGPTEFFKCRAGRIIRHEDGSMTSYDSFPHVREALSALEQRVIPPALAAITCTLNEPDRYVELRKLQRASSGRCSDGASIQDIRIEGKAEAYVSRPLDGATLSGKLVSATKKAPKLSPRAARFFALGMGEGDPLKRFLYFFLALEVETHAVFGRIDHQAQTTQLLSGGESPSSSATLSLIGLQVAKLKNLFDRFVWCASCVWTDLAEADIALFKDLKSARDEIAHGQASEPPPGFARSAEILAQKILWRSD
;
A
#
# COMPACT_ATOMS: atom_id res chain seq x y z
N MET A 1 9.29 40.95 5.06
CA MET A 1 8.26 40.00 4.62
C MET A 1 6.92 40.47 5.18
N GLY A 2 6.13 41.09 4.34
CA GLY A 2 4.81 41.61 4.73
C GLY A 2 3.74 40.55 4.50
N PHE A 3 3.09 40.13 5.57
CA PHE A 3 1.91 39.26 5.47
C PHE A 3 0.65 40.12 5.70
N ARG A 4 -0.32 40.04 4.81
CA ARG A 4 -1.68 40.50 5.11
C ARG A 4 -2.55 39.30 5.45
N GLU A 5 -2.98 39.22 6.70
CA GLU A 5 -4.00 38.26 7.09
C GLU A 5 -5.35 38.69 6.54
N VAL A 6 -5.93 37.87 5.70
CA VAL A 6 -7.29 38.06 5.19
C VAL A 6 -8.17 37.01 5.82
N VAL A 7 -9.05 37.43 6.72
CA VAL A 7 -10.11 36.53 7.24
C VAL A 7 -11.17 36.42 6.15
N ALA A 8 -11.07 35.35 5.35
CA ALA A 8 -12.07 35.07 4.34
C ALA A 8 -13.23 34.30 4.95
N GLN A 9 -14.38 34.95 5.07
CA GLN A 9 -15.63 34.27 5.34
C GLN A 9 -16.24 33.83 4.01
N GLY A 10 -16.09 32.54 3.65
CA GLY A 10 -16.93 31.86 2.66
C GLY A 10 -16.89 32.30 1.19
N ALA A 11 -16.09 33.33 0.84
CA ALA A 11 -16.11 33.94 -0.49
C ALA A 11 -15.09 33.36 -1.49
N ILE A 12 -14.06 32.64 -1.03
CA ILE A 12 -13.00 32.11 -1.90
C ILE A 12 -13.44 30.75 -2.43
N VAL A 13 -13.38 30.63 -3.74
CA VAL A 13 -13.70 29.42 -4.48
C VAL A 13 -12.45 29.03 -5.28
N ALA A 14 -11.98 27.82 -5.14
CA ALA A 14 -10.78 27.32 -5.81
C ALA A 14 -10.96 25.92 -6.36
N SER A 15 -10.33 25.64 -7.48
CA SER A 15 -10.12 24.30 -8.03
C SER A 15 -8.69 23.86 -7.77
N PHE A 16 -8.46 22.55 -7.65
CA PHE A 16 -7.16 22.01 -7.25
C PHE A 16 -6.66 20.99 -8.24
N MET A 17 -5.35 20.90 -8.34
CA MET A 17 -4.63 19.94 -9.14
C MET A 17 -3.55 19.29 -8.28
N SER A 18 -3.29 18.01 -8.48
CA SER A 18 -2.13 17.33 -7.89
C SER A 18 -1.08 17.07 -8.96
N VAL A 19 0.19 17.15 -8.57
CA VAL A 19 1.34 16.76 -9.38
C VAL A 19 2.12 15.69 -8.62
N THR A 20 2.31 14.54 -9.25
CA THR A 20 3.16 13.48 -8.72
C THR A 20 4.42 13.38 -9.57
N VAL A 21 5.57 13.39 -8.90
CA VAL A 21 6.90 13.33 -9.53
C VAL A 21 7.48 11.93 -9.36
N TYR A 22 7.95 11.36 -10.45
CA TYR A 22 8.65 10.09 -10.51
C TYR A 22 10.05 10.27 -11.07
N GLU A 23 11.04 9.58 -10.52
CA GLU A 23 12.33 9.37 -11.16
C GLU A 23 12.19 8.27 -12.22
N ALA A 24 12.66 8.52 -13.43
CA ALA A 24 12.68 7.52 -14.50
C ALA A 24 14.08 6.93 -14.62
N ARG A 25 14.30 5.79 -13.99
CA ARG A 25 15.57 5.05 -14.06
C ARG A 25 15.64 4.21 -15.31
N GLY A 26 16.82 4.13 -15.91
CA GLY A 26 17.04 3.34 -17.12
C GLY A 26 16.85 4.09 -18.44
N ILE A 27 16.54 5.40 -18.37
CA ILE A 27 16.57 6.30 -19.55
C ILE A 27 17.48 7.50 -19.29
N VAL A 28 17.94 8.09 -20.38
CA VAL A 28 18.66 9.37 -20.38
C VAL A 28 17.86 10.35 -21.22
N VAL A 29 17.65 11.53 -20.68
CA VAL A 29 16.91 12.62 -21.34
C VAL A 29 17.90 13.77 -21.62
N PRO A 30 17.90 14.37 -22.83
CA PRO A 30 18.82 15.45 -23.16
C PRO A 30 18.67 16.62 -22.18
N ASN A 31 19.78 17.31 -21.91
CA ASN A 31 19.75 18.52 -21.09
C ASN A 31 18.82 19.56 -21.71
N GLY A 32 18.00 20.18 -20.87
CA GLY A 32 17.01 21.15 -21.30
C GLY A 32 15.73 20.56 -21.90
N PHE A 33 15.65 19.25 -22.08
CA PHE A 33 14.45 18.62 -22.60
C PHE A 33 13.33 18.67 -21.57
N ALA A 34 12.15 19.12 -21.98
CA ALA A 34 10.90 19.02 -21.27
C ALA A 34 9.74 19.04 -22.25
N GLU A 35 8.96 18.00 -22.28
CA GLU A 35 7.74 17.90 -23.09
C GLU A 35 6.57 17.44 -22.26
N ALA A 36 5.38 17.99 -22.54
CA ALA A 36 4.15 17.59 -21.87
C ALA A 36 3.08 17.22 -22.88
N VAL A 37 2.28 16.22 -22.52
CA VAL A 37 1.12 15.76 -23.30
C VAL A 37 -0.09 15.78 -22.39
N GLN A 38 -1.21 16.30 -22.93
CA GLN A 38 -2.52 16.23 -22.28
C GLN A 38 -3.26 15.00 -22.78
N ALA A 39 -3.92 14.31 -21.87
CA ALA A 39 -4.71 13.12 -22.17
C ALA A 39 -5.92 13.01 -21.23
N ARG A 40 -6.79 12.04 -21.51
CA ARG A 40 -8.00 11.78 -20.72
C ARG A 40 -8.15 10.28 -20.47
N VAL A 41 -8.44 9.90 -19.23
CA VAL A 41 -8.71 8.52 -18.85
C VAL A 41 -9.88 8.47 -17.85
N ALA A 42 -10.79 7.54 -18.05
CA ALA A 42 -11.97 7.37 -17.19
C ALA A 42 -12.74 8.68 -16.90
N GLY A 43 -12.84 9.57 -17.92
CA GLY A 43 -13.53 10.86 -17.82
C GLY A 43 -12.75 11.97 -17.11
N ALA A 44 -11.52 11.72 -16.64
CA ALA A 44 -10.68 12.70 -15.99
C ALA A 44 -9.55 13.16 -16.91
N ASP A 45 -9.32 14.48 -16.95
CA ASP A 45 -8.21 15.07 -17.69
C ASP A 45 -6.93 14.98 -16.86
N TYR A 46 -5.80 14.73 -17.53
CA TYR A 46 -4.49 14.70 -16.92
C TYR A 46 -3.42 15.16 -17.92
N ARG A 47 -2.28 15.54 -17.40
CA ARG A 47 -1.11 15.92 -18.19
C ARG A 47 0.09 15.12 -17.69
N ILE A 48 0.95 14.71 -18.63
CA ILE A 48 2.21 14.04 -18.33
C ILE A 48 3.32 14.87 -18.92
N ALA A 49 4.38 15.11 -18.16
CA ALA A 49 5.63 15.63 -18.69
C ALA A 49 6.77 14.64 -18.45
N ILE A 50 7.69 14.58 -19.42
CA ILE A 50 9.02 13.97 -19.24
C ILE A 50 10.02 15.11 -19.34
N ALA A 51 10.90 15.25 -18.35
CA ALA A 51 11.86 16.34 -18.30
C ALA A 51 13.20 15.89 -17.70
N HIS A 52 14.28 16.59 -18.09
CA HIS A 52 15.59 16.37 -17.51
C HIS A 52 15.67 16.93 -16.09
N SER A 53 14.88 17.96 -15.75
CA SER A 53 14.82 18.61 -14.46
C SER A 53 13.37 18.74 -13.95
N VAL A 54 13.16 18.76 -12.63
CA VAL A 54 11.83 18.90 -12.04
C VAL A 54 11.26 20.28 -12.33
N ASN A 55 12.08 21.33 -12.31
CA ASN A 55 11.65 22.70 -12.60
C ASN A 55 11.15 22.82 -14.06
N ALA A 56 11.92 22.30 -15.02
CA ALA A 56 11.49 22.28 -16.42
C ALA A 56 10.18 21.51 -16.60
N GLY A 57 10.03 20.38 -15.93
CA GLY A 57 8.80 19.58 -15.94
C GLY A 57 7.60 20.32 -15.35
N CYS A 58 7.75 20.95 -14.20
CA CYS A 58 6.69 21.75 -13.57
C CYS A 58 6.26 22.91 -14.47
N ARG A 59 7.21 23.70 -14.95
CA ARG A 59 6.93 24.82 -15.85
C ARG A 59 6.18 24.38 -17.09
N THR A 60 6.55 23.27 -17.69
CA THR A 60 5.89 22.73 -18.88
C THR A 60 4.47 22.21 -18.58
N LEU A 61 4.23 21.65 -17.39
CA LEU A 61 2.93 21.11 -16.98
C LEU A 61 1.96 22.16 -16.49
N THR A 62 2.41 23.09 -15.65
CA THR A 62 1.54 24.02 -14.92
C THR A 62 1.68 25.46 -15.37
N GLY A 63 2.79 25.80 -16.02
CA GLY A 63 3.17 27.18 -16.35
C GLY A 63 3.85 27.89 -15.18
N ASP A 64 3.91 27.26 -14.02
CA ASP A 64 4.49 27.83 -12.80
C ASP A 64 5.90 27.25 -12.54
N ASP A 65 6.75 28.01 -11.91
CA ASP A 65 8.06 27.56 -11.48
C ASP A 65 7.93 26.62 -10.28
N PHE A 66 8.94 25.82 -10.08
CA PHE A 66 9.02 24.95 -8.92
C PHE A 66 9.45 25.78 -7.71
N ASP A 67 8.66 25.74 -6.63
CA ASP A 67 8.77 26.66 -5.48
C ASP A 67 10.04 26.45 -4.62
N GLU A 68 10.78 25.38 -4.79
CA GLU A 68 11.95 25.00 -3.99
C GLU A 68 13.21 25.03 -4.88
N SER A 69 14.39 25.26 -4.28
CA SER A 69 15.66 25.08 -4.98
C SER A 69 15.78 23.64 -5.48
N GLU A 70 15.82 23.46 -6.79
CA GLU A 70 15.92 22.12 -7.42
C GLU A 70 17.12 21.33 -6.89
N THR A 71 18.26 22.01 -6.68
CA THR A 71 19.47 21.36 -6.15
C THR A 71 19.25 20.80 -4.75
N GLU A 72 18.59 21.53 -3.88
CA GLU A 72 18.31 21.08 -2.51
C GLU A 72 17.24 19.99 -2.49
N TRP A 73 16.22 20.15 -3.33
CA TRP A 73 15.18 19.14 -3.51
C TRP A 73 15.77 17.81 -3.99
N CYS A 74 16.61 17.84 -5.05
CA CYS A 74 17.29 16.65 -5.56
C CYS A 74 18.14 15.94 -4.50
N LYS A 75 18.86 16.70 -3.66
CA LYS A 75 19.60 16.13 -2.53
C LYS A 75 18.67 15.46 -1.52
N ARG A 76 17.54 16.09 -1.19
CA ARG A 76 16.56 15.57 -0.24
C ARG A 76 15.89 14.29 -0.73
N VAL A 77 15.49 14.23 -2.00
CA VAL A 77 14.86 13.04 -2.59
C VAL A 77 15.86 11.99 -3.10
N LYS A 78 17.15 12.31 -3.07
CA LYS A 78 18.26 11.46 -3.55
C LYS A 78 18.04 11.01 -5.00
N SER A 79 17.77 11.97 -5.88
CA SER A 79 17.55 11.74 -7.31
C SER A 79 18.01 12.95 -8.11
N ASN A 80 18.62 12.70 -9.27
CA ASN A 80 19.07 13.72 -10.21
C ASN A 80 18.28 13.67 -11.54
N GLY A 81 17.18 12.93 -11.58
CA GLY A 81 16.39 12.76 -12.81
C GLY A 81 16.93 11.67 -13.74
N PRO A 82 16.36 11.54 -14.97
CA PRO A 82 15.23 12.34 -15.47
C PRO A 82 13.93 12.06 -14.72
N PHE A 83 12.97 12.97 -14.90
CA PHE A 83 11.72 12.94 -14.16
C PHE A 83 10.52 12.76 -15.09
N VAL A 84 9.55 11.96 -14.64
CA VAL A 84 8.20 11.91 -15.18
C VAL A 84 7.27 12.59 -14.17
N LEU A 85 6.52 13.57 -14.60
CA LEU A 85 5.56 14.29 -13.79
C LEU A 85 4.15 14.00 -14.32
N ILE A 86 3.23 13.66 -13.44
CA ILE A 86 1.83 13.43 -13.77
C ILE A 86 0.99 14.43 -13.00
N ALA A 87 0.33 15.34 -13.72
CA ALA A 87 -0.63 16.30 -13.18
C ALA A 87 -2.05 15.79 -13.39
N VAL A 88 -2.84 15.71 -12.33
CA VAL A 88 -4.22 15.26 -12.34
C VAL A 88 -5.15 16.38 -11.86
N GLY A 89 -6.19 16.63 -12.57
CA GLY A 89 -7.12 17.74 -12.34
C GLY A 89 -7.17 18.72 -13.53
N PRO A 90 -7.81 19.86 -13.37
CA PRO A 90 -8.33 20.41 -12.12
C PRO A 90 -9.57 19.67 -11.60
N THR A 91 -9.82 19.78 -10.29
CA THR A 91 -11.10 19.38 -9.68
C THR A 91 -12.21 20.35 -10.06
N GLU A 92 -13.43 20.06 -9.68
CA GLU A 92 -14.47 21.09 -9.56
C GLU A 92 -14.06 22.19 -8.56
N PHE A 93 -14.78 23.31 -8.59
CA PHE A 93 -14.53 24.41 -7.67
C PHE A 93 -15.13 24.14 -6.29
N PHE A 94 -14.30 24.21 -5.27
CA PHE A 94 -14.68 24.10 -3.87
C PHE A 94 -14.74 25.45 -3.19
N LYS A 95 -15.74 25.64 -2.33
CA LYS A 95 -15.82 26.81 -1.46
C LYS A 95 -14.90 26.64 -0.26
N CYS A 96 -14.18 27.70 0.05
CA CYS A 96 -13.39 27.76 1.27
C CYS A 96 -14.30 27.66 2.49
N ARG A 97 -13.93 26.82 3.47
CA ARG A 97 -14.48 26.84 4.80
C ARG A 97 -13.97 28.11 5.50
N ALA A 98 -14.76 28.69 6.41
CA ALA A 98 -14.27 29.78 7.27
C ALA A 98 -12.96 29.36 7.95
N GLY A 99 -11.86 30.01 7.61
CA GLY A 99 -10.52 29.67 8.06
C GLY A 99 -9.55 30.80 7.83
N ARG A 100 -8.32 30.60 8.31
CA ARG A 100 -7.23 31.59 8.17
C ARG A 100 -6.62 31.45 6.78
N ILE A 101 -6.71 32.51 5.97
CA ILE A 101 -6.04 32.63 4.68
C ILE A 101 -5.02 33.76 4.77
N ILE A 102 -3.82 33.47 4.33
CA ILE A 102 -2.74 34.45 4.23
C ILE A 102 -2.58 34.79 2.76
N ARG A 103 -2.69 36.08 2.39
CA ARG A 103 -2.36 36.58 1.06
C ARG A 103 -0.94 37.12 1.09
N HIS A 104 -0.11 36.65 0.19
CA HIS A 104 1.28 37.09 0.00
C HIS A 104 1.36 38.30 -0.90
N GLU A 105 2.52 38.97 -0.92
CA GLU A 105 2.76 40.19 -1.72
C GLU A 105 2.69 39.92 -3.23
N ASP A 106 3.04 38.71 -3.66
CA ASP A 106 2.92 38.24 -5.05
C ASP A 106 1.49 37.89 -5.50
N GLY A 107 0.51 38.06 -4.59
CA GLY A 107 -0.90 37.75 -4.84
C GLY A 107 -1.27 36.28 -4.60
N SER A 108 -0.31 35.41 -4.34
CA SER A 108 -0.58 34.02 -3.96
C SER A 108 -1.23 33.93 -2.58
N MET A 109 -1.88 32.79 -2.29
CA MET A 109 -2.55 32.58 -1.01
C MET A 109 -2.12 31.26 -0.37
N THR A 110 -2.04 31.28 0.94
CA THR A 110 -1.87 30.07 1.76
C THR A 110 -3.06 29.92 2.69
N SER A 111 -3.65 28.76 2.72
CA SER A 111 -4.71 28.38 3.67
C SER A 111 -4.31 27.14 4.47
N TYR A 112 -4.99 26.92 5.58
CA TYR A 112 -4.72 25.79 6.45
C TYR A 112 -5.98 24.99 6.65
N ASP A 113 -6.06 23.79 6.02
CA ASP A 113 -7.18 22.86 6.06
C ASP A 113 -8.54 23.54 5.78
N SER A 114 -8.51 24.51 4.85
CA SER A 114 -9.68 25.33 4.53
C SER A 114 -10.57 24.71 3.44
N PHE A 115 -10.09 23.64 2.79
CA PHE A 115 -10.79 22.92 1.71
C PHE A 115 -10.85 21.42 2.03
N PRO A 116 -11.65 21.00 3.01
CA PRO A 116 -11.62 19.62 3.54
C PRO A 116 -11.93 18.53 2.50
N HIS A 117 -12.77 18.83 1.49
CA HIS A 117 -13.17 17.83 0.47
C HIS A 117 -12.20 17.71 -0.70
N VAL A 118 -11.25 18.64 -0.84
CA VAL A 118 -10.29 18.65 -1.97
C VAL A 118 -9.42 17.40 -1.97
N ARG A 119 -8.99 16.96 -0.80
CA ARG A 119 -8.12 15.78 -0.67
C ARG A 119 -8.81 14.51 -1.17
N GLU A 120 -10.06 14.31 -0.78
CA GLU A 120 -10.86 13.15 -1.22
C GLU A 120 -11.09 13.20 -2.74
N ALA A 121 -11.44 14.38 -3.27
CA ALA A 121 -11.64 14.58 -4.69
C ALA A 121 -10.35 14.33 -5.50
N LEU A 122 -9.21 14.87 -5.06
CA LEU A 122 -7.91 14.61 -5.69
C LEU A 122 -7.50 13.14 -5.59
N SER A 123 -7.69 12.51 -4.43
CA SER A 123 -7.38 11.09 -4.24
C SER A 123 -8.21 10.22 -5.18
N ALA A 124 -9.51 10.48 -5.32
CA ALA A 124 -10.37 9.75 -6.23
C ALA A 124 -9.98 9.94 -7.71
N LEU A 125 -9.53 11.14 -8.09
CA LEU A 125 -9.00 11.40 -9.43
C LEU A 125 -7.69 10.67 -9.66
N GLU A 126 -6.76 10.74 -8.71
CA GLU A 126 -5.46 10.06 -8.79
C GLU A 126 -5.60 8.54 -8.92
N GLN A 127 -6.47 7.92 -8.14
CA GLN A 127 -6.72 6.48 -8.20
C GLN A 127 -7.25 6.02 -9.57
N ARG A 128 -8.01 6.88 -10.25
CA ARG A 128 -8.50 6.58 -11.61
C ARG A 128 -7.45 6.80 -12.70
N VAL A 129 -6.58 7.81 -12.53
CA VAL A 129 -5.68 8.30 -13.58
C VAL A 129 -4.28 7.69 -13.46
N ILE A 130 -3.69 7.72 -12.27
CA ILE A 130 -2.26 7.41 -12.11
C ILE A 130 -1.91 5.96 -12.45
N PRO A 131 -2.64 4.93 -11.97
CA PRO A 131 -2.28 3.55 -12.28
C PRO A 131 -2.28 3.24 -13.80
N PRO A 132 -3.33 3.55 -14.57
CA PRO A 132 -3.30 3.29 -16.01
C PRO A 132 -2.29 4.16 -16.76
N ALA A 133 -2.05 5.41 -16.34
CA ALA A 133 -1.03 6.27 -16.93
C ALA A 133 0.37 5.72 -16.71
N LEU A 134 0.70 5.32 -15.48
CA LEU A 134 1.99 4.69 -15.15
C LEU A 134 2.21 3.39 -15.92
N ALA A 135 1.19 2.53 -15.98
CA ALA A 135 1.26 1.29 -16.74
C ALA A 135 1.55 1.57 -18.22
N ALA A 136 0.83 2.51 -18.83
CA ALA A 136 1.03 2.88 -20.23
C ALA A 136 2.44 3.44 -20.48
N ILE A 137 2.91 4.37 -19.62
CA ILE A 137 4.26 4.95 -19.74
C ILE A 137 5.31 3.84 -19.61
N THR A 138 5.17 3.00 -18.59
CA THR A 138 6.14 1.92 -18.33
C THR A 138 6.17 0.93 -19.49
N CYS A 139 5.01 0.49 -20.00
CA CYS A 139 4.96 -0.42 -21.16
C CYS A 139 5.52 0.20 -22.42
N THR A 140 5.36 1.52 -22.62
CA THR A 140 5.87 2.21 -23.82
C THR A 140 7.37 2.47 -23.75
N LEU A 141 7.91 2.75 -22.56
CA LEU A 141 9.33 3.04 -22.37
C LEU A 141 10.18 1.78 -22.24
N ASN A 142 9.59 0.65 -21.84
CA ASN A 142 10.30 -0.63 -21.75
C ASN A 142 10.36 -1.31 -23.12
N GLU A 143 11.56 -1.73 -23.50
CA GLU A 143 11.86 -2.49 -24.70
C GLU A 143 12.67 -3.73 -24.31
N PRO A 144 12.85 -4.73 -25.19
CA PRO A 144 13.56 -5.96 -24.83
C PRO A 144 14.99 -5.75 -24.29
N ASP A 145 15.64 -4.66 -24.71
CA ASP A 145 17.00 -4.28 -24.34
C ASP A 145 17.08 -3.09 -23.37
N ARG A 146 15.92 -2.52 -23.00
CA ARG A 146 15.84 -1.35 -22.11
C ARG A 146 14.76 -1.53 -21.05
N TYR A 147 15.17 -1.55 -19.80
CA TYR A 147 14.27 -1.57 -18.64
C TYR A 147 14.20 -0.20 -17.99
N VAL A 148 12.97 0.32 -17.85
CA VAL A 148 12.68 1.60 -17.22
C VAL A 148 11.83 1.38 -15.96
N GLU A 149 12.32 1.89 -14.84
CA GLU A 149 11.61 1.89 -13.56
C GLU A 149 11.15 3.32 -13.21
N LEU A 150 9.89 3.48 -12.85
CA LEU A 150 9.34 4.75 -12.36
C LEU A 150 9.22 4.71 -10.84
N ARG A 151 10.15 5.39 -10.14
CA ARG A 151 10.15 5.51 -8.68
C ARG A 151 9.47 6.80 -8.25
N LYS A 152 8.37 6.69 -7.50
CA LYS A 152 7.67 7.85 -6.93
C LYS A 152 8.59 8.60 -5.96
N LEU A 153 8.72 9.91 -6.13
CA LEU A 153 9.53 10.78 -5.29
C LEU A 153 8.68 11.67 -4.39
N GLN A 154 7.73 12.40 -4.97
CA GLN A 154 6.94 13.39 -4.27
C GLN A 154 5.57 13.54 -4.89
N ARG A 155 4.59 13.94 -4.08
CA ARG A 155 3.28 14.43 -4.49
C ARG A 155 3.08 15.82 -3.90
N ALA A 156 2.64 16.76 -4.72
CA ALA A 156 2.24 18.10 -4.32
C ALA A 156 0.84 18.39 -4.83
N SER A 157 0.14 19.32 -4.20
CA SER A 157 -1.13 19.83 -4.69
C SER A 157 -1.12 21.36 -4.65
N SER A 158 -1.66 21.97 -5.68
CA SER A 158 -1.83 23.41 -5.80
C SER A 158 -3.24 23.72 -6.27
N GLY A 159 -3.76 24.88 -5.90
CA GLY A 159 -5.08 25.33 -6.28
C GLY A 159 -5.02 26.65 -7.06
N ARG A 160 -6.09 26.91 -7.81
CA ARG A 160 -6.34 28.19 -8.48
C ARG A 160 -7.71 28.70 -8.09
N CYS A 161 -7.75 29.90 -7.57
CA CYS A 161 -8.99 30.59 -7.24
C CYS A 161 -9.73 31.04 -8.51
N SER A 162 -11.01 31.34 -8.38
CA SER A 162 -11.82 31.82 -9.49
C SER A 162 -11.37 33.18 -10.07
N ASP A 163 -10.61 33.96 -9.30
CA ASP A 163 -9.98 35.22 -9.75
C ASP A 163 -8.59 34.99 -10.37
N GLY A 164 -8.14 33.76 -10.50
CA GLY A 164 -6.86 33.38 -11.10
C GLY A 164 -5.69 33.33 -10.11
N ALA A 165 -5.86 33.75 -8.86
CA ALA A 165 -4.80 33.67 -7.86
C ALA A 165 -4.45 32.22 -7.51
N SER A 166 -3.17 31.93 -7.29
CA SER A 166 -2.74 30.64 -6.81
C SER A 166 -3.02 30.47 -5.32
N ILE A 167 -3.38 29.27 -4.88
CA ILE A 167 -3.63 28.94 -3.48
C ILE A 167 -3.02 27.60 -3.12
N GLN A 168 -2.34 27.57 -1.98
CA GLN A 168 -1.87 26.32 -1.37
C GLN A 168 -2.65 26.07 -0.09
N ASP A 169 -3.36 24.94 -0.01
CA ASP A 169 -4.05 24.50 1.20
C ASP A 169 -3.17 23.51 1.97
N ILE A 170 -2.52 24.03 3.01
CA ILE A 170 -1.57 23.25 3.82
C ILE A 170 -2.32 22.56 4.94
N ARG A 171 -2.17 21.23 5.01
CA ARG A 171 -2.60 20.42 6.13
C ARG A 171 -1.38 19.82 6.81
N ILE A 172 -1.22 20.14 8.09
CA ILE A 172 -0.18 19.54 8.92
C ILE A 172 -0.78 18.30 9.58
N GLU A 173 -0.44 17.11 9.08
CA GLU A 173 -0.76 15.85 9.75
C GLU A 173 0.49 15.37 10.49
N GLY A 174 0.44 15.43 11.81
CA GLY A 174 1.42 14.78 12.68
C GLY A 174 1.05 13.30 12.84
N LYS A 175 1.74 12.37 12.18
CA LYS A 175 1.73 10.97 12.59
C LYS A 175 2.80 10.80 13.65
N ALA A 176 2.40 10.74 14.93
CA ALA A 176 3.27 10.31 16.00
C ALA A 176 3.21 8.79 16.07
N GLU A 177 4.19 8.09 15.54
CA GLU A 177 4.44 6.69 15.82
C GLU A 177 5.27 6.62 17.10
N ALA A 178 4.62 6.33 18.22
CA ALA A 178 5.32 6.08 19.47
C ALA A 178 5.80 4.62 19.49
N TYR A 179 7.08 4.40 19.26
CA TYR A 179 7.71 3.11 19.52
C TYR A 179 8.00 3.03 21.02
N VAL A 180 7.21 2.26 21.74
CA VAL A 180 7.56 1.90 23.13
C VAL A 180 8.62 0.80 23.05
N SER A 181 9.88 1.17 23.09
CA SER A 181 10.97 0.22 23.25
C SER A 181 11.02 -0.21 24.72
N ARG A 182 10.70 -1.47 24.98
CA ARG A 182 10.99 -2.07 26.29
C ARG A 182 12.40 -2.66 26.23
N PRO A 183 13.30 -2.20 27.11
CA PRO A 183 14.63 -2.79 27.17
C PRO A 183 14.51 -4.26 27.56
N LEU A 184 15.20 -5.13 26.83
CA LEU A 184 15.37 -6.54 27.17
C LEU A 184 16.72 -6.65 27.87
N ASP A 185 16.77 -7.33 29.01
CA ASP A 185 18.04 -7.72 29.61
C ASP A 185 18.78 -8.74 28.75
N GLY A 186 20.10 -8.83 28.93
CA GLY A 186 20.95 -9.67 28.09
C GLY A 186 20.60 -11.16 28.18
N ALA A 187 20.15 -11.63 29.32
CA ALA A 187 19.78 -13.04 29.51
C ALA A 187 18.49 -13.39 28.75
N THR A 188 17.48 -12.52 28.85
CA THR A 188 16.23 -12.63 28.07
C THR A 188 16.50 -12.59 26.57
N LEU A 189 17.37 -11.67 26.13
CA LEU A 189 17.73 -11.56 24.71
C LEU A 189 18.43 -12.82 24.21
N SER A 190 19.41 -13.32 24.95
CA SER A 190 20.12 -14.56 24.64
C SER A 190 19.16 -15.76 24.58
N GLY A 191 18.24 -15.89 25.55
CA GLY A 191 17.21 -16.92 25.53
C GLY A 191 16.31 -16.88 24.30
N LYS A 192 15.88 -15.68 23.90
CA LYS A 192 15.09 -15.46 22.67
C LYS A 192 15.88 -15.84 21.41
N LEU A 193 17.17 -15.50 21.31
CA LEU A 193 18.02 -15.86 20.18
C LEU A 193 18.20 -17.39 20.09
N VAL A 194 18.46 -18.05 21.21
CA VAL A 194 18.54 -19.53 21.25
C VAL A 194 17.20 -20.16 20.83
N SER A 195 16.07 -19.63 21.27
CA SER A 195 14.75 -20.09 20.83
C SER A 195 14.55 -19.88 19.32
N ALA A 196 14.94 -18.73 18.78
CA ALA A 196 14.86 -18.45 17.36
C ALA A 196 15.69 -19.43 16.52
N THR A 197 16.93 -19.73 16.93
CA THR A 197 17.79 -20.69 16.21
C THR A 197 17.22 -22.11 16.21
N LYS A 198 16.52 -22.54 17.27
CA LYS A 198 15.83 -23.83 17.32
C LYS A 198 14.57 -23.87 16.43
N LYS A 199 13.89 -22.73 16.25
CA LYS A 199 12.69 -22.63 15.42
C LYS A 199 12.99 -22.47 13.93
N ALA A 200 14.06 -21.77 13.58
CA ALA A 200 14.39 -21.46 12.18
C ALA A 200 14.41 -22.69 11.25
N PRO A 201 14.97 -23.85 11.62
CA PRO A 201 14.97 -25.04 10.78
C PRO A 201 13.58 -25.66 10.54
N LYS A 202 12.61 -25.35 11.41
CA LYS A 202 11.24 -25.88 11.32
C LYS A 202 10.34 -25.05 10.41
N LEU A 203 10.72 -23.81 10.12
CA LEU A 203 9.94 -22.90 9.27
C LEU A 203 10.01 -23.34 7.81
N SER A 204 8.86 -23.27 7.12
CA SER A 204 8.85 -23.35 5.66
C SER A 204 9.67 -22.18 5.08
N PRO A 205 10.74 -22.44 4.29
CA PRO A 205 11.58 -21.36 3.75
C PRO A 205 10.76 -20.35 2.90
N ARG A 206 9.73 -20.83 2.20
CA ARG A 206 8.86 -19.96 1.39
C ARG A 206 7.95 -19.09 2.26
N ALA A 207 7.29 -19.67 3.27
CA ALA A 207 6.44 -18.91 4.17
C ALA A 207 7.26 -17.89 4.97
N ALA A 208 8.42 -18.29 5.50
CA ALA A 208 9.35 -17.40 6.20
C ALA A 208 9.82 -16.23 5.31
N ARG A 209 10.08 -16.47 4.02
CA ARG A 209 10.45 -15.42 3.06
C ARG A 209 9.34 -14.40 2.89
N PHE A 210 8.10 -14.83 2.65
CA PHE A 210 6.97 -13.91 2.52
C PHE A 210 6.70 -13.14 3.80
N PHE A 211 6.80 -13.79 4.96
CA PHE A 211 6.69 -13.12 6.25
C PHE A 211 7.75 -12.00 6.40
N ALA A 212 9.02 -12.30 6.09
CA ALA A 212 10.10 -11.32 6.16
C ALA A 212 9.89 -10.14 5.19
N LEU A 213 9.39 -10.40 3.97
CA LEU A 213 9.02 -9.35 3.01
C LEU A 213 7.90 -8.45 3.57
N GLY A 214 6.86 -9.04 4.18
CA GLY A 214 5.78 -8.29 4.81
C GLY A 214 6.25 -7.40 5.98
N MET A 215 7.23 -7.87 6.78
CA MET A 215 7.82 -7.08 7.87
C MET A 215 8.57 -5.84 7.39
N GLY A 216 9.19 -5.90 6.20
CA GLY A 216 9.93 -4.78 5.60
C GLY A 216 9.11 -3.87 4.68
N GLU A 217 7.85 -4.22 4.42
CA GLU A 217 7.02 -3.51 3.44
C GLU A 217 6.26 -2.35 4.07
N GLY A 218 6.38 -1.16 3.48
CA GLY A 218 5.68 0.05 3.91
C GLY A 218 4.30 0.25 3.25
N ASP A 219 4.06 -0.36 2.08
CA ASP A 219 2.79 -0.28 1.37
C ASP A 219 1.78 -1.24 2.00
N PRO A 220 0.61 -0.76 2.47
CA PRO A 220 -0.37 -1.60 3.18
C PRO A 220 -0.90 -2.77 2.34
N LEU A 221 -1.10 -2.58 1.03
CA LEU A 221 -1.58 -3.63 0.13
C LEU A 221 -0.54 -4.73 -0.02
N LYS A 222 0.71 -4.38 -0.35
CA LYS A 222 1.79 -5.36 -0.50
C LYS A 222 2.08 -6.08 0.80
N ARG A 223 2.10 -5.33 1.92
CA ARG A 223 2.27 -5.89 3.25
C ARG A 223 1.21 -6.94 3.57
N PHE A 224 -0.07 -6.62 3.32
CA PHE A 224 -1.18 -7.56 3.46
C PHE A 224 -0.97 -8.81 2.60
N LEU A 225 -0.67 -8.63 1.31
CA LEU A 225 -0.49 -9.74 0.38
C LEU A 225 0.69 -10.64 0.78
N TYR A 226 1.80 -10.08 1.24
CA TYR A 226 2.93 -10.89 1.70
C TYR A 226 2.60 -11.73 2.93
N PHE A 227 1.93 -11.17 3.93
CA PHE A 227 1.50 -11.94 5.09
C PHE A 227 0.46 -12.99 4.74
N PHE A 228 -0.48 -12.66 3.84
CA PHE A 228 -1.44 -13.64 3.35
C PHE A 228 -0.77 -14.79 2.58
N LEU A 229 0.20 -14.49 1.70
CA LEU A 229 1.00 -15.52 1.01
C LEU A 229 1.78 -16.40 1.99
N ALA A 230 2.30 -15.84 3.08
CA ALA A 230 2.94 -16.64 4.12
C ALA A 230 1.95 -17.65 4.75
N LEU A 231 0.73 -17.20 5.06
CA LEU A 231 -0.36 -18.05 5.57
C LEU A 231 -0.75 -19.13 4.57
N GLU A 232 -0.95 -18.76 3.30
CA GLU A 232 -1.33 -19.68 2.21
C GLU A 232 -0.27 -20.78 2.01
N VAL A 233 1.00 -20.38 1.89
CA VAL A 233 2.12 -21.30 1.68
C VAL A 233 2.26 -22.27 2.87
N GLU A 234 2.17 -21.76 4.10
CA GLU A 234 2.26 -22.62 5.29
C GLU A 234 1.08 -23.56 5.40
N THR A 235 -0.14 -23.10 5.12
CA THR A 235 -1.33 -23.94 5.07
C THR A 235 -1.15 -25.10 4.09
N HIS A 236 -0.67 -24.84 2.88
CA HIS A 236 -0.42 -25.89 1.91
C HIS A 236 0.70 -26.86 2.33
N ALA A 237 1.78 -26.34 2.93
CA ALA A 237 2.88 -27.14 3.39
C ALA A 237 2.48 -28.07 4.55
N VAL A 238 1.73 -27.54 5.51
CA VAL A 238 1.23 -28.33 6.66
C VAL A 238 0.20 -29.34 6.20
N PHE A 239 -0.79 -28.92 5.41
CA PHE A 239 -1.81 -29.82 4.88
C PHE A 239 -1.21 -31.01 4.12
N GLY A 240 -0.18 -30.78 3.30
CA GLY A 240 0.48 -31.85 2.54
C GLY A 240 1.30 -32.83 3.40
N ARG A 241 1.59 -32.50 4.67
CA ARG A 241 2.33 -33.36 5.61
C ARG A 241 1.43 -34.16 6.54
N ILE A 242 0.15 -33.81 6.64
CA ILE A 242 -0.81 -34.48 7.51
C ILE A 242 -1.12 -35.89 6.99
N ASP A 243 -1.03 -36.90 7.85
CA ASP A 243 -1.69 -38.20 7.59
C ASP A 243 -3.21 -38.04 7.83
N HIS A 244 -3.92 -37.71 6.77
CA HIS A 244 -5.35 -37.42 6.83
C HIS A 244 -6.18 -38.59 7.36
N GLN A 245 -5.75 -39.83 7.11
CA GLN A 245 -6.46 -41.02 7.58
C GLN A 245 -6.28 -41.20 9.07
N ALA A 246 -5.04 -41.13 9.57
CA ALA A 246 -4.74 -41.23 11.00
C ALA A 246 -5.46 -40.12 11.78
N GLN A 247 -5.41 -38.86 11.30
CA GLN A 247 -6.05 -37.72 11.96
C GLN A 247 -7.58 -37.84 11.96
N THR A 248 -8.18 -38.30 10.86
CA THR A 248 -9.63 -38.56 10.81
C THR A 248 -10.02 -39.62 11.84
N THR A 249 -9.25 -40.69 11.94
CA THR A 249 -9.49 -41.75 12.92
C THR A 249 -9.39 -41.19 14.34
N GLN A 250 -8.34 -40.42 14.65
CA GLN A 250 -8.15 -39.82 15.96
C GLN A 250 -9.29 -38.89 16.38
N LEU A 251 -9.72 -37.99 15.48
CA LEU A 251 -10.78 -37.02 15.76
C LEU A 251 -12.16 -37.67 15.97
N LEU A 252 -12.45 -38.73 15.24
CA LEU A 252 -13.77 -39.37 15.25
C LEU A 252 -13.86 -40.56 16.22
N SER A 253 -12.73 -41.05 16.75
CA SER A 253 -12.70 -42.16 17.74
C SER A 253 -13.21 -41.74 19.11
N GLY A 254 -13.28 -40.44 19.43
CA GLY A 254 -13.83 -39.89 20.67
C GLY A 254 -15.34 -39.75 20.74
N GLY A 255 -16.07 -40.07 19.66
CA GLY A 255 -17.53 -39.98 19.61
C GLY A 255 -18.26 -41.14 20.26
N GLU A 256 -19.48 -40.89 20.73
CA GLU A 256 -20.35 -41.90 21.41
C GLU A 256 -20.73 -43.08 20.50
N SER A 257 -20.58 -42.95 19.16
CA SER A 257 -20.84 -44.00 18.18
C SER A 257 -19.60 -44.26 17.35
N PRO A 258 -18.95 -45.42 17.46
CA PRO A 258 -17.78 -45.74 16.68
C PRO A 258 -18.14 -45.82 15.19
N SER A 259 -17.57 -44.92 14.39
CA SER A 259 -17.69 -44.97 12.94
C SER A 259 -16.99 -46.24 12.43
N SER A 260 -17.58 -46.91 11.41
CA SER A 260 -16.92 -48.06 10.81
C SER A 260 -15.58 -47.69 10.17
N SER A 261 -14.62 -48.63 10.17
CA SER A 261 -13.30 -48.41 9.53
C SER A 261 -13.41 -47.92 8.07
N ALA A 262 -14.43 -48.42 7.35
CA ALA A 262 -14.71 -47.98 5.99
C ALA A 262 -15.15 -46.51 5.90
N THR A 263 -15.98 -46.06 6.84
CA THR A 263 -16.43 -44.66 6.94
C THR A 263 -15.26 -43.72 7.24
N LEU A 264 -14.40 -44.08 8.21
CA LEU A 264 -13.20 -43.31 8.55
C LEU A 264 -12.24 -43.21 7.36
N SER A 265 -12.02 -44.31 6.65
CA SER A 265 -11.21 -44.34 5.42
C SER A 265 -11.78 -43.45 4.33
N LEU A 266 -13.10 -43.49 4.09
CA LEU A 266 -13.77 -42.64 3.10
C LEU A 266 -13.62 -41.14 3.45
N ILE A 267 -13.85 -40.75 4.71
CA ILE A 267 -13.71 -39.36 5.16
C ILE A 267 -12.28 -38.89 4.97
N GLY A 268 -11.28 -39.67 5.42
CA GLY A 268 -9.86 -39.34 5.25
C GLY A 268 -9.46 -39.13 3.79
N LEU A 269 -9.99 -39.98 2.87
CA LEU A 269 -9.78 -39.83 1.43
C LEU A 269 -10.44 -38.54 0.85
N GLN A 270 -11.60 -38.15 1.37
CA GLN A 270 -12.25 -36.90 0.93
C GLN A 270 -11.52 -35.67 1.45
N VAL A 271 -11.08 -35.70 2.70
CA VAL A 271 -10.30 -34.61 3.28
C VAL A 271 -8.99 -34.42 2.52
N ALA A 272 -8.29 -35.49 2.16
CA ALA A 272 -7.05 -35.39 1.37
C ALA A 272 -7.26 -34.71 0.00
N LYS A 273 -8.48 -34.68 -0.51
CA LYS A 273 -8.85 -34.06 -1.81
C LYS A 273 -9.31 -32.60 -1.69
N LEU A 274 -9.35 -32.02 -0.49
CA LEU A 274 -9.75 -30.63 -0.32
C LEU A 274 -8.91 -29.71 -1.19
N LYS A 275 -9.55 -28.85 -1.97
CA LYS A 275 -8.90 -27.89 -2.87
C LYS A 275 -9.01 -26.46 -2.36
N ASN A 276 -10.09 -26.13 -1.64
CA ASN A 276 -10.33 -24.81 -1.12
C ASN A 276 -9.31 -24.50 0.00
N LEU A 277 -8.69 -23.34 -0.09
CA LEU A 277 -7.67 -22.90 0.88
C LEU A 277 -8.25 -22.77 2.29
N PHE A 278 -9.48 -22.27 2.44
CA PHE A 278 -10.14 -22.15 3.74
C PHE A 278 -10.39 -23.52 4.38
N ASP A 279 -10.89 -24.48 3.61
CA ASP A 279 -11.15 -25.83 4.12
C ASP A 279 -9.84 -26.51 4.57
N ARG A 280 -8.76 -26.34 3.81
CA ARG A 280 -7.41 -26.80 4.22
C ARG A 280 -6.94 -26.13 5.50
N PHE A 281 -7.15 -24.82 5.65
CA PHE A 281 -6.82 -24.07 6.84
C PHE A 281 -7.56 -24.61 8.07
N VAL A 282 -8.87 -24.78 7.96
CA VAL A 282 -9.72 -25.36 9.02
C VAL A 282 -9.21 -26.75 9.42
N TRP A 283 -8.89 -27.59 8.44
CA TRP A 283 -8.34 -28.90 8.70
C TRP A 283 -6.99 -28.86 9.42
N CYS A 284 -6.08 -27.99 8.99
CA CYS A 284 -4.80 -27.77 9.66
C CYS A 284 -5.01 -27.25 11.09
N ALA A 285 -5.96 -26.36 11.31
CA ALA A 285 -6.32 -25.86 12.64
C ALA A 285 -6.82 -26.99 13.55
N SER A 286 -7.63 -27.89 13.04
CA SER A 286 -8.18 -29.01 13.80
C SER A 286 -7.13 -30.10 14.15
N CYS A 287 -6.12 -30.29 13.28
CA CYS A 287 -5.16 -31.39 13.43
C CYS A 287 -3.80 -30.99 14.00
N VAL A 288 -3.33 -29.78 13.63
CA VAL A 288 -1.96 -29.35 13.92
C VAL A 288 -1.92 -28.05 14.72
N TRP A 289 -2.80 -27.12 14.40
CA TRP A 289 -2.84 -25.81 15.04
C TRP A 289 -3.96 -25.72 16.07
N THR A 290 -4.01 -26.70 16.96
CA THR A 290 -5.12 -26.94 17.91
C THR A 290 -5.31 -25.84 18.97
N ASP A 291 -4.36 -24.89 19.09
CA ASP A 291 -4.42 -23.71 19.94
C ASP A 291 -4.98 -22.48 19.22
N LEU A 292 -5.35 -22.58 17.92
CA LEU A 292 -6.08 -21.52 17.24
C LEU A 292 -7.50 -21.41 17.81
N ALA A 293 -7.88 -20.17 18.15
CA ALA A 293 -9.24 -19.88 18.57
C ALA A 293 -10.19 -19.85 17.36
N GLU A 294 -11.49 -20.03 17.60
CA GLU A 294 -12.52 -19.88 16.56
C GLU A 294 -12.42 -18.52 15.85
N ALA A 295 -12.08 -17.47 16.61
CA ALA A 295 -11.85 -16.13 16.08
C ALA A 295 -10.68 -16.07 15.07
N ASP A 296 -9.65 -16.88 15.21
CA ASP A 296 -8.52 -16.96 14.27
C ASP A 296 -8.97 -17.60 12.94
N ILE A 297 -9.85 -18.62 13.03
CA ILE A 297 -10.42 -19.28 11.85
C ILE A 297 -11.35 -18.32 11.09
N ALA A 298 -12.21 -17.60 11.81
CA ALA A 298 -13.06 -16.57 11.23
C ALA A 298 -12.22 -15.45 10.58
N LEU A 299 -11.20 -14.98 11.27
CA LEU A 299 -10.25 -14.00 10.72
C LEU A 299 -9.60 -14.48 9.43
N PHE A 300 -9.13 -15.73 9.36
CA PHE A 300 -8.55 -16.25 8.13
C PHE A 300 -9.53 -16.26 6.97
N LYS A 301 -10.81 -16.56 7.22
CA LYS A 301 -11.87 -16.49 6.21
C LYS A 301 -12.03 -15.07 5.66
N ASP A 302 -12.05 -14.06 6.54
CA ASP A 302 -12.18 -12.65 6.15
C ASP A 302 -10.96 -12.16 5.38
N LEU A 303 -9.75 -12.52 5.82
CA LEU A 303 -8.50 -12.21 5.10
C LEU A 303 -8.48 -12.84 3.70
N LYS A 304 -8.97 -14.08 3.58
CA LYS A 304 -9.09 -14.76 2.28
C LYS A 304 -10.09 -14.04 1.37
N SER A 305 -11.24 -13.64 1.88
CA SER A 305 -12.24 -12.87 1.12
C SER A 305 -11.65 -11.57 0.59
N ALA A 306 -11.01 -10.80 1.44
CA ALA A 306 -10.38 -9.54 1.05
C ALA A 306 -9.28 -9.75 -0.02
N ARG A 307 -8.46 -10.81 0.10
CA ARG A 307 -7.46 -11.13 -0.93
C ARG A 307 -8.12 -11.50 -2.25
N ASP A 308 -9.18 -12.28 -2.23
CA ASP A 308 -9.90 -12.69 -3.44
C ASP A 308 -10.57 -11.48 -4.12
N GLU A 309 -11.17 -10.56 -3.37
CA GLU A 309 -11.72 -9.31 -3.89
C GLU A 309 -10.65 -8.45 -4.57
N ILE A 310 -9.46 -8.34 -3.96
CA ILE A 310 -8.31 -7.64 -4.56
C ILE A 310 -7.84 -8.36 -5.83
N ALA A 311 -7.69 -9.68 -5.78
CA ALA A 311 -7.21 -10.47 -6.92
C ALA A 311 -8.16 -10.42 -8.12
N HIS A 312 -9.47 -10.28 -7.87
CA HIS A 312 -10.50 -10.14 -8.91
C HIS A 312 -10.79 -8.68 -9.29
N GLY A 313 -10.06 -7.71 -8.74
CA GLY A 313 -10.20 -6.29 -9.04
C GLY A 313 -11.49 -5.66 -8.48
N GLN A 314 -12.15 -6.30 -7.53
CA GLN A 314 -13.35 -5.79 -6.86
C GLN A 314 -12.98 -4.78 -5.76
N ALA A 315 -11.77 -4.89 -5.20
CA ALA A 315 -11.18 -3.94 -4.27
C ALA A 315 -9.76 -3.58 -4.71
N SER A 316 -9.33 -2.34 -4.46
CA SER A 316 -7.96 -1.88 -4.74
C SER A 316 -7.03 -1.97 -3.53
N GLU A 317 -7.60 -2.05 -2.32
CA GLU A 317 -6.86 -2.06 -1.06
C GLU A 317 -7.56 -2.97 -0.04
N PRO A 318 -6.81 -3.57 0.89
CA PRO A 318 -7.41 -4.33 1.97
C PRO A 318 -8.13 -3.39 2.95
N PRO A 319 -9.17 -3.88 3.66
CA PRO A 319 -9.78 -3.13 4.74
C PRO A 319 -8.75 -2.66 5.77
N PRO A 320 -8.98 -1.48 6.42
CA PRO A 320 -8.08 -0.96 7.44
C PRO A 320 -7.78 -2.00 8.53
N GLY A 321 -6.50 -2.15 8.87
CA GLY A 321 -6.06 -3.10 9.90
C GLY A 321 -5.79 -4.54 9.41
N PHE A 322 -6.25 -4.94 8.21
CA PHE A 322 -6.08 -6.32 7.72
C PHE A 322 -4.63 -6.73 7.53
N ALA A 323 -3.75 -5.82 7.11
CA ALA A 323 -2.31 -6.11 7.03
C ALA A 323 -1.74 -6.50 8.42
N ARG A 324 -2.15 -5.80 9.47
CA ARG A 324 -1.74 -6.11 10.85
C ARG A 324 -2.37 -7.40 11.36
N SER A 325 -3.63 -7.65 11.05
CA SER A 325 -4.32 -8.89 11.42
C SER A 325 -3.69 -10.11 10.74
N ALA A 326 -3.35 -10.00 9.46
CA ALA A 326 -2.64 -11.05 8.72
C ALA A 326 -1.24 -11.32 9.29
N GLU A 327 -0.49 -10.26 9.67
CA GLU A 327 0.80 -10.36 10.35
C GLU A 327 0.69 -11.16 11.65
N ILE A 328 -0.26 -10.79 12.52
CA ILE A 328 -0.46 -11.44 13.82
C ILE A 328 -0.81 -12.93 13.64
N LEU A 329 -1.73 -13.23 12.73
CA LEU A 329 -2.12 -14.61 12.46
C LEU A 329 -0.96 -15.42 11.85
N ALA A 330 -0.21 -14.85 10.90
CA ALA A 330 0.96 -15.50 10.33
C ALA A 330 2.05 -15.75 11.39
N GLN A 331 2.30 -14.77 12.26
CA GLN A 331 3.21 -14.94 13.38
C GLN A 331 2.75 -16.06 14.29
N LYS A 332 1.47 -16.10 14.65
CA LYS A 332 0.89 -17.13 15.50
C LYS A 332 1.07 -18.54 14.93
N ILE A 333 0.97 -18.70 13.61
CA ILE A 333 1.12 -19.99 12.93
C ILE A 333 2.59 -20.38 12.75
N LEU A 334 3.43 -19.43 12.29
CA LEU A 334 4.83 -19.71 11.98
C LEU A 334 5.69 -19.90 13.23
N TRP A 335 5.40 -19.20 14.34
CA TRP A 335 6.21 -19.25 15.57
C TRP A 335 5.62 -20.12 16.67
N ARG A 336 4.85 -21.11 16.34
CA ARG A 336 4.34 -22.06 17.33
C ARG A 336 5.48 -22.82 18.01
N SER A 337 5.29 -22.98 19.29
CA SER A 337 6.04 -23.99 20.03
C SER A 337 5.44 -25.35 19.71
N ASP A 338 6.22 -26.25 19.20
CA ASP A 338 5.88 -27.69 19.22
C ASP A 338 5.97 -28.18 20.68
#